data_fe33636f5c5c3b3f71582fc44d1b8da9
#
_entry.id   fe33636f5c5c3b3f71582fc44d1b8da9
#
_cell.length_a   1.000
_cell.length_b   1.000
_cell.length_c   1.000
_cell.angle_alpha   90.00
_cell.angle_beta   90.00
_cell.angle_gamma   90.00
#
_symmetry.space_group_name_H-M   'P 1'
#
loop_
_entity.id
_entity.type
_entity.pdbx_description
1 polymer ?
#
loop_
_entity_poly.entity_id
_entity_poly.type
_entity_poly.pdbx_seq_one_letter_code
_entity_poly.pdbx_strand_id
1 'polypeptide(L)'
;MLDIKFIRENPEVVKENIKKKFQEQKLPLVDEVIALDSENRAVMAEAQELRSSRNTLSKQVGMLMGQAKKDPSKLAEAEAAKAKVKANADRLSELEAKEGELAQKIRKIMLQIPNIIDPSVPIGPDDSCNVEVHRFGEPVVPDFEIPYHTQIMESFNGIDMDAAGRVSGNGFYYLMGDIARIHEGVLAYARDFMIGKGFIFCIPPFMSHGNVVEGVMSQTEMDAMMYKIEGEDLYLIGTSEHSMIGKFIDQIIPEDSLPQTLTSYSPCFRKEKGAHGIEERGIYRIHQFEKQEMIVVCKPEDSMKWYEQMWRYSVELFRSLDIPVRQLECCSGDLADLKVKSCDIEAWSPRQKKYFEVCSCSNLGDAQARRLKMRVKGSDGKMYLPHTLNNTVVAPPRMLIAFLENNLQADGSVKIPAALRPYVGGMEVLVPKK
;
A
#
# COMPACT_ATOMS: atom_id res chain seq x y z
N MET A 1 0.10 -9.43 5.29
CA MET A 1 -0.51 -10.73 5.73
C MET A 1 0.43 -11.36 6.73
N LEU A 2 -0.07 -11.83 7.87
CA LEU A 2 0.74 -12.52 8.86
C LEU A 2 1.21 -13.90 8.36
N ASP A 3 2.15 -14.51 9.07
CA ASP A 3 2.52 -15.92 8.87
C ASP A 3 1.49 -16.82 9.56
N ILE A 4 0.96 -17.82 8.86
CA ILE A 4 0.00 -18.77 9.44
C ILE A 4 0.61 -19.56 10.61
N LYS A 5 1.92 -19.84 10.54
CA LYS A 5 2.64 -20.47 11.66
C LYS A 5 2.64 -19.55 12.88
N PHE A 6 2.90 -18.26 12.70
CA PHE A 6 2.84 -17.28 13.78
C PHE A 6 1.45 -17.22 14.43
N ILE A 7 0.38 -17.18 13.62
CA ILE A 7 -1.00 -17.17 14.14
C ILE A 7 -1.29 -18.41 14.96
N ARG A 8 -0.89 -19.59 14.48
CA ARG A 8 -1.08 -20.86 15.15
C ARG A 8 -0.32 -20.96 16.50
N GLU A 9 0.91 -20.44 16.52
CA GLU A 9 1.78 -20.50 17.71
C GLU A 9 1.45 -19.38 18.71
N ASN A 10 0.83 -18.27 18.27
CA ASN A 10 0.58 -17.09 19.08
C ASN A 10 -0.85 -16.54 18.88
N PRO A 11 -1.92 -17.35 18.98
CA PRO A 11 -3.28 -16.91 18.70
C PRO A 11 -3.74 -15.74 19.58
N GLU A 12 -3.38 -15.76 20.87
CA GLU A 12 -3.77 -14.71 21.81
C GLU A 12 -3.10 -13.37 21.50
N VAL A 13 -1.84 -13.36 21.01
CA VAL A 13 -1.16 -12.14 20.56
C VAL A 13 -1.91 -11.52 19.39
N VAL A 14 -2.36 -12.36 18.44
CA VAL A 14 -3.12 -11.89 17.27
C VAL A 14 -4.49 -11.36 17.69
N LYS A 15 -5.20 -12.06 18.58
CA LYS A 15 -6.50 -11.61 19.09
C LYS A 15 -6.39 -10.30 19.88
N GLU A 16 -5.36 -10.16 20.70
CA GLU A 16 -5.10 -8.92 21.44
C GLU A 16 -4.79 -7.75 20.49
N ASN A 17 -4.01 -7.99 19.43
CA ASN A 17 -3.75 -6.99 18.40
C ASN A 17 -5.04 -6.56 17.67
N ILE A 18 -5.94 -7.50 17.37
CA ILE A 18 -7.25 -7.21 16.77
C ILE A 18 -8.09 -6.30 17.69
N LYS A 19 -8.09 -6.57 19.00
CA LYS A 19 -8.77 -5.71 19.99
C LYS A 19 -8.14 -4.32 20.06
N LYS A 20 -6.80 -4.22 20.07
CA LYS A 20 -6.08 -2.93 20.03
C LYS A 20 -6.43 -2.10 18.81
N LYS A 21 -6.78 -2.75 17.70
CA LYS A 21 -7.23 -2.10 16.45
C LYS A 21 -8.73 -1.85 16.41
N PHE A 22 -9.48 -2.14 17.48
CA PHE A 22 -10.95 -1.98 17.54
C PHE A 22 -11.68 -2.72 16.41
N GLN A 23 -11.24 -3.96 16.13
CA GLN A 23 -11.76 -4.80 15.04
C GLN A 23 -12.28 -6.15 15.59
N GLU A 24 -12.97 -6.16 16.73
CA GLU A 24 -13.39 -7.36 17.45
C GLU A 24 -14.21 -8.32 16.60
N GLN A 25 -14.92 -7.82 15.58
CA GLN A 25 -15.64 -8.64 14.60
C GLN A 25 -14.73 -9.62 13.83
N LYS A 26 -13.41 -9.40 13.84
CA LYS A 26 -12.43 -10.28 13.20
C LYS A 26 -11.87 -11.36 14.14
N LEU A 27 -12.17 -11.34 15.44
CA LEU A 27 -11.67 -12.33 16.41
C LEU A 27 -11.98 -13.79 16.01
N PRO A 28 -13.20 -14.13 15.53
CA PRO A 28 -13.49 -15.50 15.11
C PRO A 28 -12.61 -16.02 13.97
N LEU A 29 -12.11 -15.12 13.12
CA LEU A 29 -11.26 -15.48 11.97
C LEU A 29 -9.95 -16.15 12.39
N VAL A 30 -9.43 -15.83 13.60
CA VAL A 30 -8.20 -16.42 14.14
C VAL A 30 -8.39 -17.91 14.40
N ASP A 31 -9.46 -18.28 15.09
CA ASP A 31 -9.75 -19.69 15.39
C ASP A 31 -10.15 -20.47 14.13
N GLU A 32 -10.92 -19.85 13.25
CA GLU A 32 -11.33 -20.44 11.98
C GLU A 32 -10.12 -20.77 11.09
N VAL A 33 -9.19 -19.84 10.93
CA VAL A 33 -8.00 -20.08 10.09
C VAL A 33 -7.08 -21.14 10.67
N ILE A 34 -6.96 -21.23 12.00
CA ILE A 34 -6.19 -22.28 12.69
C ILE A 34 -6.83 -23.66 12.44
N ALA A 35 -8.17 -23.76 12.51
CA ALA A 35 -8.88 -25.01 12.25
C ALA A 35 -8.70 -25.45 10.78
N LEU A 36 -8.88 -24.52 9.83
CA LEU A 36 -8.66 -24.81 8.41
C LEU A 36 -7.21 -25.17 8.10
N ASP A 37 -6.22 -24.52 8.70
CA ASP A 37 -4.81 -24.88 8.56
C ASP A 37 -4.52 -26.28 9.09
N SER A 38 -5.13 -26.67 10.23
CA SER A 38 -4.99 -28.03 10.78
C SER A 38 -5.57 -29.07 9.82
N GLU A 39 -6.76 -28.83 9.26
CA GLU A 39 -7.37 -29.69 8.26
C GLU A 39 -6.51 -29.77 6.99
N ASN A 40 -6.04 -28.64 6.48
CA ASN A 40 -5.21 -28.60 5.28
C ASN A 40 -3.91 -29.38 5.45
N ARG A 41 -3.25 -29.26 6.61
CA ARG A 41 -2.03 -30.03 6.91
C ARG A 41 -2.30 -31.54 6.97
N ALA A 42 -3.46 -31.97 7.50
CA ALA A 42 -3.84 -33.38 7.50
C ALA A 42 -4.07 -33.89 6.05
N VAL A 43 -4.78 -33.13 5.22
CA VAL A 43 -5.01 -33.42 3.80
C VAL A 43 -3.67 -33.52 3.04
N MET A 44 -2.78 -32.55 3.24
CA MET A 44 -1.46 -32.56 2.61
C MET A 44 -0.60 -33.75 3.05
N ALA A 45 -0.65 -34.15 4.33
CA ALA A 45 0.07 -35.32 4.83
C ALA A 45 -0.41 -36.61 4.17
N GLU A 46 -1.75 -36.83 4.12
CA GLU A 46 -2.34 -37.99 3.43
C GLU A 46 -2.00 -38.00 1.93
N ALA A 47 -2.12 -36.86 1.26
CA ALA A 47 -1.75 -36.75 -0.17
C ALA A 47 -0.26 -37.06 -0.40
N GLN A 48 0.63 -36.59 0.47
CA GLN A 48 2.07 -36.87 0.37
C GLN A 48 2.38 -38.37 0.59
N GLU A 49 1.70 -39.03 1.51
CA GLU A 49 1.84 -40.48 1.71
C GLU A 49 1.41 -41.26 0.46
N LEU A 50 0.26 -40.89 -0.12
CA LEU A 50 -0.21 -41.52 -1.37
C LEU A 50 0.72 -41.28 -2.56
N ARG A 51 1.28 -40.05 -2.68
CA ARG A 51 2.28 -39.69 -3.71
C ARG A 51 3.56 -40.54 -3.52
N SER A 52 4.05 -40.72 -2.31
CA SER A 52 5.27 -41.49 -2.02
C SER A 52 5.07 -43.00 -2.29
N SER A 53 3.90 -43.53 -1.96
CA SER A 53 3.57 -44.92 -2.17
C SER A 53 3.28 -45.29 -3.65
N ARG A 54 2.89 -44.33 -4.47
CA ARG A 54 2.49 -44.55 -5.87
C ARG A 54 3.55 -45.26 -6.71
N ASN A 55 4.81 -44.80 -6.58
CA ASN A 55 5.91 -45.39 -7.37
C ASN A 55 6.21 -46.84 -6.94
N THR A 56 6.12 -47.13 -5.64
CA THR A 56 6.32 -48.47 -5.10
C THR A 56 5.21 -49.43 -5.54
N LEU A 57 3.94 -49.00 -5.42
CA LEU A 57 2.78 -49.78 -5.84
C LEU A 57 2.78 -50.02 -7.36
N SER A 58 3.15 -49.04 -8.17
CA SER A 58 3.24 -49.18 -9.61
C SER A 58 4.30 -50.22 -10.04
N LYS A 59 5.46 -50.20 -9.36
CA LYS A 59 6.50 -51.25 -9.57
C LYS A 59 6.00 -52.63 -9.16
N GLN A 60 5.31 -52.73 -8.03
CA GLN A 60 4.72 -53.98 -7.54
C GLN A 60 3.69 -54.54 -8.54
N VAL A 61 2.80 -53.71 -9.10
CA VAL A 61 1.84 -54.08 -10.14
C VAL A 61 2.59 -54.63 -11.38
N GLY A 62 3.65 -53.93 -11.83
CA GLY A 62 4.47 -54.40 -12.97
C GLY A 62 5.10 -55.76 -12.73
N MET A 63 5.66 -56.01 -11.52
CA MET A 63 6.23 -57.31 -11.17
C MET A 63 5.16 -58.43 -11.14
N LEU A 64 4.05 -58.16 -10.43
CA LEU A 64 2.96 -59.14 -10.32
C LEU A 64 2.33 -59.49 -11.67
N MET A 65 2.11 -58.52 -12.55
CA MET A 65 1.64 -58.74 -13.91
C MET A 65 2.64 -59.56 -14.75
N GLY A 66 3.94 -59.32 -14.57
CA GLY A 66 5.00 -60.12 -15.20
C GLY A 66 5.02 -61.57 -14.71
N GLN A 67 4.80 -61.80 -13.40
CA GLN A 67 4.69 -63.13 -12.79
C GLN A 67 3.40 -63.87 -13.23
N ALA A 68 2.25 -63.17 -13.28
CA ALA A 68 0.97 -63.70 -13.69
C ALA A 68 0.98 -64.25 -15.13
N LYS A 69 1.85 -63.76 -16.01
CA LYS A 69 2.07 -64.37 -17.38
C LYS A 69 2.68 -65.75 -17.33
N LYS A 70 3.41 -66.10 -16.27
CA LYS A 70 4.09 -67.35 -16.07
C LYS A 70 3.33 -68.27 -15.13
N ASP A 71 2.64 -67.70 -14.17
CA ASP A 71 1.87 -68.42 -13.16
C ASP A 71 0.48 -67.75 -12.99
N PRO A 72 -0.58 -68.32 -13.56
CA PRO A 72 -1.95 -67.80 -13.54
C PRO A 72 -2.51 -67.60 -12.11
N SER A 73 -1.99 -68.29 -11.09
CA SER A 73 -2.41 -68.15 -9.71
C SER A 73 -2.10 -66.72 -9.15
N LYS A 74 -1.15 -66.00 -9.75
CA LYS A 74 -0.77 -64.63 -9.40
C LYS A 74 -1.65 -63.54 -10.01
N LEU A 75 -2.59 -63.91 -10.90
CA LEU A 75 -3.46 -62.96 -11.57
C LEU A 75 -4.35 -62.21 -10.60
N ALA A 76 -4.92 -62.89 -9.60
CA ALA A 76 -5.77 -62.26 -8.59
C ALA A 76 -5.00 -61.23 -7.73
N GLU A 77 -3.74 -61.53 -7.37
CA GLU A 77 -2.89 -60.61 -6.64
C GLU A 77 -2.54 -59.35 -7.48
N ALA A 78 -2.26 -59.58 -8.78
CA ALA A 78 -1.97 -58.48 -9.71
C ALA A 78 -3.18 -57.55 -9.92
N GLU A 79 -4.37 -58.09 -10.07
CA GLU A 79 -5.63 -57.31 -10.21
C GLU A 79 -5.96 -56.58 -8.90
N ALA A 80 -5.76 -57.18 -7.73
CA ALA A 80 -5.94 -56.51 -6.46
C ALA A 80 -4.96 -55.34 -6.27
N ALA A 81 -3.68 -55.53 -6.66
CA ALA A 81 -2.70 -54.45 -6.61
C ALA A 81 -3.06 -53.30 -7.60
N LYS A 82 -3.53 -53.63 -8.80
CA LYS A 82 -3.99 -52.66 -9.80
C LYS A 82 -5.23 -51.88 -9.30
N ALA A 83 -6.19 -52.54 -8.66
CA ALA A 83 -7.36 -51.92 -8.05
C ALA A 83 -6.94 -50.93 -6.95
N LYS A 84 -5.94 -51.31 -6.12
CA LYS A 84 -5.39 -50.43 -5.07
C LYS A 84 -4.69 -49.20 -5.66
N VAL A 85 -3.92 -49.36 -6.75
CA VAL A 85 -3.30 -48.21 -7.44
C VAL A 85 -4.37 -47.24 -7.95
N LYS A 86 -5.45 -47.76 -8.51
CA LYS A 86 -6.58 -46.93 -8.99
C LYS A 86 -7.26 -46.21 -7.85
N ALA A 87 -7.63 -46.91 -6.77
CA ALA A 87 -8.26 -46.32 -5.61
C ALA A 87 -7.38 -45.22 -4.99
N ASN A 88 -6.05 -45.41 -4.89
CA ASN A 88 -5.12 -44.41 -4.41
C ASN A 88 -5.03 -43.19 -5.35
N ALA A 89 -5.12 -43.37 -6.65
CA ALA A 89 -5.14 -42.29 -7.62
C ALA A 89 -6.42 -41.47 -7.52
N ASP A 90 -7.58 -42.12 -7.41
CA ASP A 90 -8.88 -41.46 -7.23
C ASP A 90 -8.87 -40.65 -5.91
N ARG A 91 -8.40 -41.26 -4.81
CA ARG A 91 -8.30 -40.60 -3.50
C ARG A 91 -7.33 -39.40 -3.52
N LEU A 92 -6.20 -39.53 -4.21
CA LEU A 92 -5.23 -38.44 -4.37
C LEU A 92 -5.86 -37.23 -5.10
N SER A 93 -6.63 -37.49 -6.16
CA SER A 93 -7.35 -36.46 -6.91
C SER A 93 -8.37 -35.72 -6.03
N GLU A 94 -9.12 -36.45 -5.17
CA GLU A 94 -10.03 -35.81 -4.19
C GLU A 94 -9.29 -34.95 -3.19
N LEU A 95 -8.15 -35.43 -2.66
CA LEU A 95 -7.34 -34.68 -1.69
C LEU A 95 -6.73 -33.44 -2.32
N GLU A 96 -6.26 -33.49 -3.55
CA GLU A 96 -5.71 -32.34 -4.29
C GLU A 96 -6.78 -31.27 -4.55
N ALA A 97 -8.00 -31.68 -4.90
CA ALA A 97 -9.12 -30.75 -5.02
C ALA A 97 -9.44 -30.08 -3.67
N LYS A 98 -9.49 -30.86 -2.59
CA LYS A 98 -9.75 -30.38 -1.22
C LYS A 98 -8.62 -29.45 -0.72
N GLU A 99 -7.37 -29.79 -0.99
CA GLU A 99 -6.19 -28.92 -0.69
C GLU A 99 -6.36 -27.56 -1.36
N GLY A 100 -6.75 -27.53 -2.65
CA GLY A 100 -7.01 -26.29 -3.38
C GLY A 100 -8.12 -25.44 -2.76
N GLU A 101 -9.24 -26.05 -2.37
CA GLU A 101 -10.35 -25.36 -1.71
C GLU A 101 -9.94 -24.79 -0.35
N LEU A 102 -9.25 -25.59 0.47
CA LEU A 102 -8.78 -25.16 1.78
C LEU A 102 -7.76 -24.03 1.67
N ALA A 103 -6.82 -24.11 0.74
CA ALA A 103 -5.84 -23.06 0.48
C ALA A 103 -6.49 -21.72 0.12
N GLN A 104 -7.55 -21.75 -0.71
CA GLN A 104 -8.32 -20.55 -1.06
C GLN A 104 -9.06 -19.95 0.16
N LYS A 105 -9.72 -20.79 0.97
CA LYS A 105 -10.40 -20.35 2.20
C LYS A 105 -9.43 -19.73 3.19
N ILE A 106 -8.32 -20.42 3.46
CA ILE A 106 -7.24 -19.93 4.33
C ILE A 106 -6.74 -18.57 3.83
N ARG A 107 -6.39 -18.46 2.54
CA ARG A 107 -5.92 -17.19 1.95
C ARG A 107 -6.93 -16.07 2.15
N LYS A 108 -8.22 -16.32 1.89
CA LYS A 108 -9.28 -15.31 2.04
C LYS A 108 -9.37 -14.78 3.48
N ILE A 109 -9.25 -15.64 4.48
CA ILE A 109 -9.24 -15.23 5.90
C ILE A 109 -7.95 -14.51 6.26
N MET A 110 -6.80 -15.04 5.85
CA MET A 110 -5.49 -14.46 6.11
C MET A 110 -5.34 -13.04 5.57
N LEU A 111 -6.02 -12.70 4.46
CA LEU A 111 -6.05 -11.36 3.89
C LEU A 111 -6.85 -10.36 4.74
N GLN A 112 -7.72 -10.83 5.64
CA GLN A 112 -8.55 -10.00 6.50
C GLN A 112 -7.96 -9.79 7.91
N ILE A 113 -7.07 -10.69 8.36
CA ILE A 113 -6.39 -10.55 9.66
C ILE A 113 -5.36 -9.43 9.55
N PRO A 114 -5.44 -8.39 10.42
CA PRO A 114 -4.54 -7.26 10.37
C PRO A 114 -3.11 -7.63 10.79
N ASN A 115 -2.14 -6.84 10.32
CA ASN A 115 -0.75 -6.96 10.75
C ASN A 115 -0.61 -6.58 12.23
N ILE A 116 0.45 -7.08 12.88
CA ILE A 116 0.77 -6.71 14.27
C ILE A 116 1.32 -5.28 14.27
N ILE A 117 0.72 -4.42 15.08
CA ILE A 117 1.16 -3.04 15.23
C ILE A 117 2.43 -2.94 16.09
N ASP A 118 3.25 -1.94 15.81
CA ASP A 118 4.43 -1.64 16.63
C ASP A 118 4.01 -1.25 18.06
N PRO A 119 4.75 -1.67 19.10
CA PRO A 119 4.42 -1.33 20.49
C PRO A 119 4.34 0.15 20.81
N SER A 120 4.97 1.01 20.00
CA SER A 120 4.94 2.47 20.17
C SER A 120 3.70 3.14 19.57
N VAL A 121 2.84 2.39 18.88
CA VAL A 121 1.60 2.94 18.29
C VAL A 121 0.63 3.36 19.39
N PRO A 122 0.13 4.60 19.39
CA PRO A 122 -0.91 5.05 20.32
C PRO A 122 -2.17 4.18 20.18
N ILE A 123 -2.82 3.87 21.31
CA ILE A 123 -4.06 3.09 21.29
C ILE A 123 -5.25 4.05 21.30
N GLY A 124 -6.12 3.93 20.28
CA GLY A 124 -7.31 4.75 20.14
C GLY A 124 -8.22 4.20 19.05
N PRO A 125 -9.56 4.45 19.11
CA PRO A 125 -10.55 3.87 18.20
C PRO A 125 -10.55 4.47 16.79
N ASP A 126 -10.16 5.73 16.63
CA ASP A 126 -10.23 6.48 15.37
C ASP A 126 -9.21 7.63 15.32
N ASP A 127 -9.18 8.37 14.22
CA ASP A 127 -8.25 9.47 13.92
C ASP A 127 -8.25 10.60 14.96
N SER A 128 -9.33 10.77 15.74
CA SER A 128 -9.38 11.76 16.83
C SER A 128 -8.38 11.46 17.96
N CYS A 129 -7.89 10.21 18.02
CA CYS A 129 -6.90 9.75 18.98
C CYS A 129 -5.46 9.76 18.44
N ASN A 130 -5.24 10.30 17.25
CA ASN A 130 -3.91 10.50 16.71
C ASN A 130 -3.13 11.51 17.53
N VAL A 131 -1.82 11.33 17.69
CA VAL A 131 -0.99 12.08 18.62
C VAL A 131 -0.01 12.98 17.88
N GLU A 132 -0.08 14.30 18.13
CA GLU A 132 0.94 15.24 17.65
C GLU A 132 2.26 14.98 18.40
N VAL A 133 3.32 14.63 17.64
CA VAL A 133 4.65 14.34 18.21
C VAL A 133 5.62 15.49 18.00
N HIS A 134 5.62 16.06 16.80
CA HIS A 134 6.52 17.15 16.43
C HIS A 134 5.81 18.24 15.63
N ARG A 135 6.29 19.47 15.82
CA ARG A 135 5.85 20.64 15.04
C ARG A 135 7.06 21.35 14.45
N PHE A 136 6.95 21.77 13.19
CA PHE A 136 8.04 22.38 12.42
C PHE A 136 7.55 23.69 11.77
N GLY A 137 8.14 24.80 12.18
CA GLY A 137 7.73 26.15 11.78
C GLY A 137 6.55 26.67 12.58
N GLU A 138 6.50 27.98 12.72
CA GLU A 138 5.43 28.66 13.47
C GLU A 138 4.22 28.85 12.58
N PRO A 139 3.00 28.44 13.03
CA PRO A 139 1.77 28.73 12.32
C PRO A 139 1.44 30.21 12.42
N VAL A 140 1.32 30.88 11.27
CA VAL A 140 0.98 32.29 11.18
C VAL A 140 -0.45 32.44 10.67
N VAL A 141 -1.21 33.35 11.28
CA VAL A 141 -2.50 33.82 10.77
C VAL A 141 -2.30 35.28 10.38
N PRO A 142 -2.41 35.64 9.08
CA PRO A 142 -2.26 37.04 8.67
C PRO A 142 -3.43 37.90 9.16
N ASP A 143 -3.25 39.22 9.13
CA ASP A 143 -4.24 40.20 9.54
C ASP A 143 -5.27 40.56 8.46
N PHE A 144 -5.24 39.82 7.32
CA PHE A 144 -6.20 39.92 6.23
C PHE A 144 -6.96 38.60 6.03
N GLU A 145 -8.14 38.67 5.40
CA GLU A 145 -8.95 37.50 5.09
C GLU A 145 -8.31 36.69 3.96
N ILE A 146 -8.17 35.39 4.18
CA ILE A 146 -7.69 34.44 3.18
C ILE A 146 -8.92 33.84 2.46
N PRO A 147 -9.09 34.08 1.14
CA PRO A 147 -10.17 33.47 0.37
C PRO A 147 -10.06 31.94 0.31
N TYR A 148 -11.13 31.29 -0.09
CA TYR A 148 -11.09 29.85 -0.37
C TYR A 148 -10.10 29.55 -1.50
N HIS A 149 -9.40 28.42 -1.44
CA HIS A 149 -8.29 28.14 -2.36
C HIS A 149 -8.70 28.18 -3.85
N THR A 150 -9.93 27.77 -4.21
CA THR A 150 -10.40 27.92 -5.59
C THR A 150 -10.57 29.37 -6.00
N GLN A 151 -11.03 30.24 -5.10
CA GLN A 151 -11.14 31.68 -5.37
C GLN A 151 -9.77 32.33 -5.57
N ILE A 152 -8.77 31.89 -4.78
CA ILE A 152 -7.37 32.31 -5.00
C ILE A 152 -6.93 31.89 -6.40
N MET A 153 -7.15 30.62 -6.79
CA MET A 153 -6.76 30.11 -8.12
C MET A 153 -7.52 30.81 -9.25
N GLU A 154 -8.81 31.13 -9.07
CA GLU A 154 -9.64 31.86 -10.01
C GLU A 154 -9.12 33.28 -10.27
N SER A 155 -8.57 33.99 -9.25
CA SER A 155 -7.96 35.31 -9.44
C SER A 155 -6.76 35.30 -10.37
N PHE A 156 -6.13 34.15 -10.55
CA PHE A 156 -5.04 33.93 -11.51
C PHE A 156 -5.51 33.35 -12.85
N ASN A 157 -6.83 33.16 -13.08
CA ASN A 157 -7.41 32.38 -14.19
C ASN A 157 -6.83 30.95 -14.22
N GLY A 158 -6.54 30.37 -13.05
CA GLY A 158 -5.75 29.16 -12.89
C GLY A 158 -6.52 27.86 -12.68
N ILE A 159 -7.86 27.93 -12.58
CA ILE A 159 -8.71 26.75 -12.38
C ILE A 159 -10.05 26.90 -13.10
N ASP A 160 -10.59 25.78 -13.63
CA ASP A 160 -11.95 25.71 -14.19
C ASP A 160 -12.62 24.39 -13.73
N MET A 161 -13.40 24.51 -12.65
CA MET A 161 -14.16 23.38 -12.09
C MET A 161 -15.43 23.09 -12.88
N ASP A 162 -16.04 24.12 -13.49
CA ASP A 162 -17.28 23.98 -14.25
C ASP A 162 -17.05 23.21 -15.56
N ALA A 163 -15.96 23.50 -16.26
CA ALA A 163 -15.55 22.72 -17.42
C ALA A 163 -15.26 21.27 -17.06
N ALA A 164 -14.56 21.04 -15.96
CA ALA A 164 -14.28 19.69 -15.47
C ALA A 164 -15.57 18.93 -15.14
N GLY A 165 -16.53 19.61 -14.48
CA GLY A 165 -17.86 19.06 -14.20
C GLY A 165 -18.61 18.60 -15.45
N ARG A 166 -18.53 19.38 -16.55
CA ARG A 166 -19.16 19.01 -17.85
C ARG A 166 -18.47 17.84 -18.54
N VAL A 167 -17.15 17.67 -18.36
CA VAL A 167 -16.35 16.63 -19.04
C VAL A 167 -16.32 15.31 -18.28
N SER A 168 -16.13 15.36 -16.96
CA SER A 168 -15.84 14.17 -16.15
C SER A 168 -16.69 14.05 -14.87
N GLY A 169 -17.47 15.08 -14.56
CA GLY A 169 -18.26 15.15 -13.33
C GLY A 169 -17.52 15.87 -12.19
N ASN A 170 -18.14 15.86 -11.00
CA ASN A 170 -17.55 16.48 -9.82
C ASN A 170 -16.31 15.70 -9.36
N GLY A 171 -15.38 16.38 -8.68
CA GLY A 171 -14.14 15.76 -8.20
C GLY A 171 -13.02 15.69 -9.25
N PHE A 172 -13.16 16.44 -10.34
CA PHE A 172 -12.13 16.70 -11.35
C PHE A 172 -11.88 18.20 -11.48
N TYR A 173 -10.78 18.57 -12.10
CA TYR A 173 -10.38 19.96 -12.28
C TYR A 173 -9.65 20.17 -13.61
N TYR A 174 -9.66 21.39 -14.10
CA TYR A 174 -8.65 21.91 -15.03
C TYR A 174 -7.78 22.90 -14.26
N LEU A 175 -6.47 22.67 -14.22
CA LEU A 175 -5.50 23.68 -13.82
C LEU A 175 -4.95 24.36 -15.07
N MET A 176 -4.74 25.69 -15.00
CA MET A 176 -4.34 26.49 -16.14
C MET A 176 -3.27 27.52 -15.78
N GLY A 177 -2.56 27.98 -16.79
CA GLY A 177 -1.62 29.10 -16.67
C GLY A 177 -0.55 28.88 -15.58
N ASP A 178 -0.38 29.89 -14.76
CA ASP A 178 0.66 29.89 -13.73
C ASP A 178 0.38 28.91 -12.58
N ILE A 179 -0.90 28.63 -12.27
CA ILE A 179 -1.27 27.61 -11.28
C ILE A 179 -0.87 26.22 -11.77
N ALA A 180 -1.15 25.87 -13.03
CA ALA A 180 -0.67 24.60 -13.61
C ALA A 180 0.86 24.53 -13.63
N ARG A 181 1.53 25.66 -13.91
CA ARG A 181 3.00 25.74 -13.87
C ARG A 181 3.58 25.52 -12.47
N ILE A 182 2.93 26.05 -11.44
CA ILE A 182 3.33 25.79 -10.04
C ILE A 182 3.12 24.32 -9.69
N HIS A 183 1.99 23.72 -10.08
CA HIS A 183 1.72 22.31 -9.89
C HIS A 183 2.83 21.41 -10.48
N GLU A 184 3.19 21.62 -11.75
CA GLU A 184 4.27 20.89 -12.41
C GLU A 184 5.64 21.20 -11.78
N GLY A 185 5.87 22.47 -11.44
CA GLY A 185 7.10 22.92 -10.77
C GLY A 185 7.34 22.23 -9.44
N VAL A 186 6.28 22.03 -8.63
CA VAL A 186 6.37 21.30 -7.35
C VAL A 186 6.70 19.84 -7.56
N LEU A 187 6.12 19.17 -8.56
CA LEU A 187 6.45 17.78 -8.90
C LEU A 187 7.91 17.65 -9.35
N ALA A 188 8.37 18.57 -10.22
CA ALA A 188 9.76 18.59 -10.69
C ALA A 188 10.74 18.84 -9.53
N TYR A 189 10.43 19.79 -8.65
CA TYR A 189 11.20 20.04 -7.43
C TYR A 189 11.27 18.82 -6.53
N ALA A 190 10.12 18.20 -6.23
CA ALA A 190 10.04 17.01 -5.37
C ALA A 190 10.84 15.83 -5.93
N ARG A 191 10.79 15.61 -7.24
CA ARG A 191 11.61 14.61 -7.93
C ARG A 191 13.10 14.86 -7.71
N ASP A 192 13.56 16.07 -8.02
CA ASP A 192 14.99 16.42 -7.94
C ASP A 192 15.47 16.43 -6.49
N PHE A 193 14.61 16.85 -5.55
CA PHE A 193 14.84 16.75 -4.11
C PHE A 193 15.10 15.30 -3.68
N MET A 194 14.28 14.36 -4.12
CA MET A 194 14.44 12.94 -3.77
C MET A 194 15.66 12.30 -4.45
N ILE A 195 15.96 12.67 -5.70
CA ILE A 195 17.22 12.26 -6.38
C ILE A 195 18.42 12.75 -5.57
N GLY A 196 18.38 13.99 -5.08
CA GLY A 196 19.39 14.55 -4.18
C GLY A 196 19.54 13.82 -2.84
N LYS A 197 18.51 13.10 -2.37
CA LYS A 197 18.53 12.21 -1.20
C LYS A 197 19.05 10.79 -1.54
N GLY A 198 19.42 10.51 -2.77
CA GLY A 198 19.93 9.22 -3.22
C GLY A 198 18.85 8.22 -3.66
N PHE A 199 17.61 8.67 -3.87
CA PHE A 199 16.55 7.82 -4.40
C PHE A 199 16.65 7.69 -5.93
N ILE A 200 16.38 6.49 -6.44
CA ILE A 200 16.31 6.24 -7.89
C ILE A 200 14.93 6.65 -8.38
N PHE A 201 14.89 7.59 -9.35
CA PHE A 201 13.65 8.02 -9.97
C PHE A 201 13.11 6.97 -10.94
N CYS A 202 11.83 6.65 -10.83
CA CYS A 202 11.12 5.68 -11.67
C CYS A 202 9.80 6.26 -12.19
N ILE A 203 9.43 5.88 -13.40
CA ILE A 203 8.07 6.04 -13.94
C ILE A 203 7.49 4.63 -14.06
N PRO A 204 6.57 4.23 -13.17
CA PRO A 204 6.00 2.89 -13.16
C PRO A 204 4.83 2.76 -14.13
N PRO A 205 4.34 1.54 -14.41
CA PRO A 205 3.01 1.34 -15.01
C PRO A 205 1.90 1.99 -14.18
N PHE A 206 0.95 2.64 -14.83
CA PHE A 206 -0.18 3.32 -14.16
C PHE A 206 -1.41 2.41 -14.03
N MET A 207 -1.27 1.15 -14.39
CA MET A 207 -2.24 0.09 -14.20
C MET A 207 -1.55 -1.14 -13.62
N SER A 208 -2.25 -1.91 -12.79
CA SER A 208 -1.72 -3.11 -12.16
C SER A 208 -2.73 -4.25 -12.21
N HIS A 209 -2.27 -5.49 -12.29
CA HIS A 209 -3.11 -6.66 -12.15
C HIS A 209 -3.73 -6.78 -10.76
N GLY A 210 -4.86 -7.48 -10.65
CA GLY A 210 -5.58 -7.66 -9.39
C GLY A 210 -4.73 -8.31 -8.29
N ASN A 211 -3.88 -9.27 -8.61
CA ASN A 211 -2.99 -9.93 -7.65
C ASN A 211 -1.92 -8.97 -7.06
N VAL A 212 -1.49 -7.96 -7.82
CA VAL A 212 -0.58 -6.91 -7.33
C VAL A 212 -1.34 -6.00 -6.37
N VAL A 213 -2.56 -5.57 -6.74
CA VAL A 213 -3.40 -4.70 -5.89
C VAL A 213 -3.72 -5.40 -4.56
N GLU A 214 -4.16 -6.68 -4.57
CA GLU A 214 -4.36 -7.50 -3.36
C GLU A 214 -3.09 -7.64 -2.50
N GLY A 215 -1.92 -7.57 -3.14
CA GLY A 215 -0.64 -7.64 -2.46
C GLY A 215 -0.32 -6.40 -1.64
N VAL A 216 -0.83 -5.23 -2.01
CA VAL A 216 -0.43 -3.94 -1.45
C VAL A 216 -1.51 -3.28 -0.58
N MET A 217 -2.77 -3.70 -0.67
CA MET A 217 -3.88 -3.14 0.13
C MET A 217 -4.86 -4.22 0.58
N SER A 218 -5.79 -3.86 1.47
CA SER A 218 -6.90 -4.73 1.87
C SER A 218 -8.00 -4.75 0.80
N GLN A 219 -8.86 -5.80 0.83
CA GLN A 219 -10.01 -5.88 -0.07
C GLN A 219 -10.97 -4.70 0.12
N THR A 220 -11.18 -4.27 1.35
CA THR A 220 -12.05 -3.13 1.67
C THR A 220 -11.54 -1.84 1.04
N GLU A 221 -10.23 -1.58 1.16
CA GLU A 221 -9.59 -0.43 0.50
C GLU A 221 -9.69 -0.52 -1.02
N MET A 222 -9.46 -1.71 -1.59
CA MET A 222 -9.55 -1.95 -3.03
C MET A 222 -10.95 -1.62 -3.57
N ASP A 223 -12.01 -2.08 -2.90
CA ASP A 223 -13.41 -1.83 -3.30
C ASP A 223 -13.80 -0.36 -3.19
N ALA A 224 -13.28 0.34 -2.17
CA ALA A 224 -13.55 1.75 -1.94
C ALA A 224 -12.78 2.67 -2.89
N MET A 225 -11.56 2.31 -3.28
CA MET A 225 -10.61 3.20 -3.95
C MET A 225 -10.43 2.91 -5.44
N MET A 226 -10.33 1.62 -5.85
CA MET A 226 -9.77 1.27 -7.15
C MET A 226 -10.78 1.33 -8.30
N TYR A 227 -10.39 1.95 -9.43
CA TYR A 227 -11.08 1.80 -10.71
C TYR A 227 -10.58 0.54 -11.42
N LYS A 228 -11.49 -0.33 -11.83
CA LYS A 228 -11.20 -1.53 -12.62
C LYS A 228 -11.54 -1.26 -14.08
N ILE A 229 -10.68 -1.74 -14.98
CA ILE A 229 -10.95 -1.75 -16.42
C ILE A 229 -11.94 -2.86 -16.73
N GLU A 230 -13.03 -2.54 -17.40
CA GLU A 230 -14.04 -3.53 -17.78
C GLU A 230 -13.48 -4.54 -18.80
N GLY A 231 -13.72 -5.82 -18.56
CA GLY A 231 -13.28 -6.90 -19.42
C GLY A 231 -11.82 -7.33 -19.25
N GLU A 232 -11.04 -6.65 -18.39
CA GLU A 232 -9.62 -6.95 -18.17
C GLU A 232 -9.28 -7.12 -16.68
N ASP A 233 -8.18 -7.85 -16.40
CA ASP A 233 -7.60 -7.90 -15.06
C ASP A 233 -6.60 -6.76 -14.87
N LEU A 234 -7.11 -5.53 -15.03
CA LEU A 234 -6.33 -4.30 -14.84
C LEU A 234 -7.10 -3.30 -13.98
N TYR A 235 -6.36 -2.61 -13.12
CA TYR A 235 -6.85 -1.57 -12.22
C TYR A 235 -6.00 -0.31 -12.40
N LEU A 236 -6.62 0.86 -12.49
CA LEU A 236 -5.91 2.13 -12.42
C LEU A 236 -5.31 2.30 -11.02
N ILE A 237 -4.06 2.71 -10.93
CA ILE A 237 -3.39 2.87 -9.63
C ILE A 237 -3.94 4.06 -8.85
N GLY A 238 -4.16 3.89 -7.54
CA GLY A 238 -4.49 4.96 -6.60
C GLY A 238 -3.25 5.68 -6.04
N THR A 239 -2.07 5.11 -6.26
CA THR A 239 -0.75 5.61 -5.89
C THR A 239 0.31 4.80 -6.65
N SER A 240 1.47 5.40 -6.93
CA SER A 240 2.57 4.66 -7.54
C SER A 240 3.15 3.56 -6.64
N GLU A 241 2.89 3.60 -5.33
CA GLU A 241 3.23 2.49 -4.42
C GLU A 241 2.80 1.14 -4.97
N HIS A 242 1.56 1.04 -5.52
CA HIS A 242 1.02 -0.21 -6.03
C HIS A 242 1.95 -0.86 -7.07
N SER A 243 2.31 -0.13 -8.10
CA SER A 243 3.18 -0.62 -9.17
C SER A 243 4.64 -0.74 -8.72
N MET A 244 5.11 0.16 -7.86
CA MET A 244 6.50 0.17 -7.40
C MET A 244 6.81 -1.01 -6.47
N ILE A 245 5.90 -1.35 -5.57
CA ILE A 245 6.02 -2.56 -4.75
C ILE A 245 5.73 -3.80 -5.61
N GLY A 246 4.75 -3.72 -6.52
CA GLY A 246 4.45 -4.78 -7.48
C GLY A 246 5.63 -5.17 -8.38
N LYS A 247 6.59 -4.26 -8.61
CA LYS A 247 7.85 -4.54 -9.32
C LYS A 247 8.60 -5.76 -8.75
N PHE A 248 8.43 -6.05 -7.47
CA PHE A 248 9.13 -7.10 -6.75
C PHE A 248 8.31 -8.39 -6.59
N ILE A 249 7.13 -8.51 -7.23
CA ILE A 249 6.29 -9.72 -7.15
C ILE A 249 7.08 -10.97 -7.59
N ASP A 250 7.01 -12.05 -6.78
CA ASP A 250 7.69 -13.33 -7.00
C ASP A 250 9.23 -13.23 -7.15
N GLN A 251 9.86 -12.11 -6.72
CA GLN A 251 11.30 -11.91 -6.87
C GLN A 251 12.09 -12.38 -5.64
N ILE A 252 13.28 -12.90 -5.92
CA ILE A 252 14.34 -13.12 -4.93
C ILE A 252 15.36 -11.99 -5.08
N ILE A 253 15.40 -11.10 -4.10
CA ILE A 253 16.22 -9.91 -4.08
C ILE A 253 17.58 -10.26 -3.46
N PRO A 254 18.72 -9.94 -4.10
CA PRO A 254 20.04 -10.07 -3.47
C PRO A 254 20.17 -9.12 -2.26
N GLU A 255 20.67 -9.61 -1.15
CA GLU A 255 20.80 -8.82 0.10
C GLU A 255 21.69 -7.58 -0.07
N ASP A 256 22.75 -7.69 -0.87
CA ASP A 256 23.68 -6.59 -1.16
C ASP A 256 23.06 -5.47 -2.00
N SER A 257 21.90 -5.71 -2.62
CA SER A 257 21.12 -4.68 -3.32
C SER A 257 20.19 -3.86 -2.42
N LEU A 258 20.09 -4.22 -1.14
CA LEU A 258 19.27 -3.48 -0.17
C LEU A 258 20.07 -2.36 0.53
N PRO A 259 19.46 -1.24 0.88
CA PRO A 259 18.05 -0.92 0.62
C PRO A 259 17.78 -0.52 -0.84
N GLN A 260 16.60 -0.90 -1.37
CA GLN A 260 16.07 -0.32 -2.60
C GLN A 260 15.32 0.97 -2.24
N THR A 261 15.87 2.11 -2.62
CA THR A 261 15.30 3.43 -2.37
C THR A 261 14.79 4.01 -3.69
N LEU A 262 13.49 4.04 -3.88
CA LEU A 262 12.87 4.42 -5.14
C LEU A 262 11.93 5.61 -4.93
N THR A 263 11.93 6.56 -5.85
CA THR A 263 10.95 7.64 -5.91
C THR A 263 10.26 7.64 -7.26
N SER A 264 8.96 7.92 -7.27
CA SER A 264 8.17 7.80 -8.50
C SER A 264 7.10 8.88 -8.62
N TYR A 265 6.95 9.38 -9.83
CA TYR A 265 5.81 10.16 -10.26
C TYR A 265 4.71 9.24 -10.80
N SER A 266 3.46 9.53 -10.47
CA SER A 266 2.31 8.95 -11.17
C SER A 266 1.07 9.83 -11.09
N PRO A 267 0.16 9.76 -12.07
CA PRO A 267 -1.24 10.04 -11.84
C PRO A 267 -1.80 9.01 -10.83
N CYS A 268 -2.80 9.43 -10.08
CA CYS A 268 -3.49 8.63 -9.09
C CYS A 268 -4.99 8.72 -9.34
N PHE A 269 -5.69 7.59 -9.32
CA PHE A 269 -7.13 7.52 -9.59
C PHE A 269 -7.83 6.88 -8.40
N ARG A 270 -8.77 7.61 -7.78
CA ARG A 270 -9.49 7.13 -6.60
C ARG A 270 -10.99 7.36 -6.70
N LYS A 271 -11.78 6.34 -6.41
CA LYS A 271 -13.26 6.44 -6.37
C LYS A 271 -13.77 7.30 -5.23
N GLU A 272 -12.97 7.47 -4.17
CA GLU A 272 -13.34 8.24 -2.97
C GLU A 272 -14.72 7.89 -2.39
N LYS A 273 -15.11 6.60 -2.44
CA LYS A 273 -16.39 6.15 -1.92
C LYS A 273 -16.45 6.28 -0.39
N GLY A 274 -17.53 6.92 0.09
CA GLY A 274 -17.77 7.05 1.54
C GLY A 274 -17.11 8.26 2.19
N ALA A 275 -16.42 9.08 1.41
CA ALA A 275 -15.91 10.35 1.91
C ALA A 275 -17.06 11.39 1.97
N HIS A 276 -17.25 12.03 3.13
CA HIS A 276 -18.27 13.06 3.35
C HIS A 276 -17.70 14.17 4.25
N GLY A 277 -17.92 15.44 3.88
CA GLY A 277 -17.56 16.59 4.70
C GLY A 277 -17.34 17.90 3.94
N ILE A 278 -17.17 19.01 4.67
CA ILE A 278 -16.96 20.37 4.12
C ILE A 278 -15.62 20.46 3.34
N GLU A 279 -14.64 19.66 3.72
CA GLU A 279 -13.32 19.58 3.10
C GLU A 279 -13.34 18.96 1.68
N GLU A 280 -14.50 18.44 1.23
CA GLU A 280 -14.66 17.80 -0.09
C GLU A 280 -14.77 18.81 -1.24
N ARG A 281 -14.94 20.10 -0.95
CA ARG A 281 -15.05 21.13 -1.98
C ARG A 281 -13.67 21.49 -2.56
N GLY A 282 -13.67 21.93 -3.81
CA GLY A 282 -12.45 22.33 -4.50
C GLY A 282 -11.56 21.15 -4.85
N ILE A 283 -10.26 21.28 -4.59
CA ILE A 283 -9.25 20.27 -4.98
C ILE A 283 -8.72 19.44 -3.80
N TYR A 284 -9.34 19.52 -2.62
CA TYR A 284 -8.88 18.76 -1.46
C TYR A 284 -9.09 17.24 -1.61
N ARG A 285 -10.26 16.83 -2.14
CA ARG A 285 -10.64 15.45 -2.38
C ARG A 285 -11.18 15.30 -3.78
N ILE A 286 -10.44 14.58 -4.61
CA ILE A 286 -10.64 14.50 -6.05
C ILE A 286 -10.36 13.08 -6.56
N HIS A 287 -10.97 12.73 -7.71
CA HIS A 287 -10.87 11.41 -8.32
C HIS A 287 -9.57 11.18 -9.09
N GLN A 288 -8.94 12.26 -9.56
CA GLN A 288 -7.68 12.23 -10.31
C GLN A 288 -6.74 13.30 -9.78
N PHE A 289 -5.51 12.92 -9.46
CA PHE A 289 -4.44 13.83 -9.07
C PHE A 289 -3.08 13.21 -9.41
N GLU A 290 -2.02 13.98 -9.28
CA GLU A 290 -0.65 13.50 -9.42
C GLU A 290 0.04 13.46 -8.08
N LYS A 291 1.06 12.59 -7.99
CA LYS A 291 1.83 12.40 -6.76
C LYS A 291 3.27 12.01 -7.06
N GLN A 292 4.18 12.59 -6.31
CA GLN A 292 5.54 12.07 -6.14
C GLN A 292 5.57 11.24 -4.85
N GLU A 293 5.97 9.98 -4.96
CA GLU A 293 6.03 9.00 -3.88
C GLU A 293 7.45 8.58 -3.59
N MET A 294 7.74 8.13 -2.38
CA MET A 294 8.96 7.44 -2.01
C MET A 294 8.67 6.05 -1.47
N ILE A 295 9.45 5.07 -1.93
CA ILE A 295 9.31 3.65 -1.58
C ILE A 295 10.66 3.15 -1.08
N VAL A 296 10.66 2.39 0.00
CA VAL A 296 11.84 1.69 0.49
C VAL A 296 11.54 0.21 0.67
N VAL A 297 12.43 -0.63 0.12
CA VAL A 297 12.48 -2.06 0.43
C VAL A 297 13.79 -2.31 1.15
N CYS A 298 13.75 -2.79 2.38
CA CYS A 298 14.93 -2.88 3.24
C CYS A 298 14.95 -4.15 4.10
N LYS A 299 16.06 -4.33 4.82
CA LYS A 299 16.17 -5.35 5.86
C LYS A 299 15.20 -5.03 7.01
N PRO A 300 14.65 -6.05 7.70
CA PRO A 300 13.73 -5.85 8.83
C PRO A 300 14.28 -4.91 9.90
N GLU A 301 15.55 -5.06 10.26
CA GLU A 301 16.24 -4.26 11.29
C GLU A 301 16.40 -2.78 10.92
N ASP A 302 16.36 -2.44 9.64
CA ASP A 302 16.51 -1.06 9.16
C ASP A 302 15.16 -0.34 9.00
N SER A 303 14.04 -1.04 9.10
CA SER A 303 12.74 -0.49 8.69
C SER A 303 12.30 0.72 9.53
N MET A 304 12.54 0.70 10.86
CA MET A 304 12.20 1.85 11.71
C MET A 304 13.10 3.06 11.44
N LYS A 305 14.38 2.84 11.13
CA LYS A 305 15.30 3.93 10.72
C LYS A 305 14.82 4.58 9.42
N TRP A 306 14.39 3.78 8.43
CA TRP A 306 13.83 4.30 7.18
C TRP A 306 12.51 5.02 7.40
N TYR A 307 11.63 4.48 8.27
CA TYR A 307 10.39 5.17 8.65
C TYR A 307 10.66 6.59 9.16
N GLU A 308 11.57 6.72 10.13
CA GLU A 308 11.99 8.02 10.68
C GLU A 308 12.59 8.95 9.62
N GLN A 309 13.38 8.43 8.71
CA GLN A 309 14.02 9.22 7.67
C GLN A 309 13.02 9.69 6.61
N MET A 310 12.06 8.85 6.22
CA MET A 310 11.13 9.14 5.14
C MET A 310 10.16 10.27 5.50
N TRP A 311 9.56 10.26 6.70
CA TRP A 311 8.68 11.36 7.07
C TRP A 311 9.43 12.68 7.24
N ARG A 312 10.70 12.65 7.68
CA ARG A 312 11.55 13.86 7.78
C ARG A 312 11.82 14.47 6.41
N TYR A 313 11.96 13.67 5.36
CA TYR A 313 12.09 14.19 4.00
C TYR A 313 10.85 14.98 3.56
N SER A 314 9.64 14.51 3.87
CA SER A 314 8.43 15.28 3.58
C SER A 314 8.40 16.59 4.37
N VAL A 315 8.74 16.58 5.67
CA VAL A 315 8.85 17.80 6.48
C VAL A 315 9.85 18.78 5.86
N GLU A 316 11.04 18.32 5.48
CA GLU A 316 12.09 19.16 4.88
C GLU A 316 11.59 19.81 3.57
N LEU A 317 10.90 19.05 2.72
CA LEU A 317 10.34 19.58 1.47
C LEU A 317 9.30 20.66 1.74
N PHE A 318 8.31 20.41 2.60
CA PHE A 318 7.26 21.40 2.93
C PHE A 318 7.85 22.65 3.60
N ARG A 319 8.82 22.48 4.48
CA ARG A 319 9.51 23.61 5.13
C ARG A 319 10.31 24.46 4.13
N SER A 320 10.87 23.86 3.10
CA SER A 320 11.57 24.59 2.02
C SER A 320 10.61 25.44 1.15
N LEU A 321 9.31 25.16 1.23
CA LEU A 321 8.22 25.90 0.59
C LEU A 321 7.54 26.92 1.53
N ASP A 322 8.18 27.23 2.66
CA ASP A 322 7.68 28.14 3.70
C ASP A 322 6.35 27.68 4.35
N ILE A 323 6.03 26.39 4.32
CA ILE A 323 4.79 25.82 4.87
C ILE A 323 5.07 25.21 6.26
N PRO A 324 4.43 25.71 7.34
CA PRO A 324 4.48 25.05 8.65
C PRO A 324 3.78 23.70 8.62
N VAL A 325 4.40 22.69 9.23
CA VAL A 325 3.84 21.33 9.29
C VAL A 325 3.96 20.74 10.69
N ARG A 326 3.15 19.72 10.96
CA ARG A 326 3.29 18.86 12.14
C ARG A 326 3.33 17.39 11.76
N GLN A 327 3.93 16.56 12.59
CA GLN A 327 3.86 15.11 12.52
C GLN A 327 2.79 14.63 13.49
N LEU A 328 1.88 13.80 12.99
CA LEU A 328 0.79 13.20 13.73
C LEU A 328 0.94 11.67 13.68
N GLU A 329 1.27 11.01 14.78
CA GLU A 329 1.31 9.55 14.87
C GLU A 329 -0.09 8.99 14.85
N CYS A 330 -0.38 8.10 13.89
CA CYS A 330 -1.67 7.44 13.76
C CYS A 330 -1.87 6.43 14.88
N CYS A 331 -3.05 6.46 15.50
CA CYS A 331 -3.43 5.49 16.53
C CYS A 331 -3.85 4.14 15.92
N SER A 332 -4.00 3.14 16.75
CA SER A 332 -4.25 1.75 16.35
C SER A 332 -5.54 1.55 15.56
N GLY A 333 -6.60 2.30 15.85
CA GLY A 333 -7.87 2.21 15.14
C GLY A 333 -7.87 2.90 13.77
N ASP A 334 -6.98 3.90 13.59
CA ASP A 334 -6.82 4.60 12.32
C ASP A 334 -5.84 3.87 11.35
N LEU A 335 -5.01 2.96 11.85
CA LEU A 335 -4.09 2.20 11.01
C LEU A 335 -4.81 1.23 10.08
N ALA A 336 -4.56 1.31 8.76
CA ALA A 336 -4.97 0.29 7.80
C ALA A 336 -4.38 -1.10 8.16
N ASP A 337 -5.03 -2.17 7.68
CA ASP A 337 -4.74 -3.54 8.12
C ASP A 337 -3.31 -4.02 7.87
N LEU A 338 -2.65 -3.51 6.84
CA LEU A 338 -1.28 -3.92 6.50
C LEU A 338 -0.22 -3.15 7.27
N LYS A 339 -0.54 -1.99 7.84
CA LYS A 339 0.42 -1.09 8.48
C LYS A 339 0.83 -1.61 9.86
N VAL A 340 2.15 -1.58 10.11
CA VAL A 340 2.76 -1.80 11.43
C VAL A 340 2.79 -0.51 12.23
N LYS A 341 3.10 0.61 11.54
CA LYS A 341 3.15 1.96 12.09
C LYS A 341 2.92 2.97 10.97
N SER A 342 2.29 4.08 11.28
CA SER A 342 2.07 5.18 10.34
C SER A 342 2.08 6.52 11.06
N CYS A 343 2.51 7.57 10.36
CA CYS A 343 2.28 8.94 10.76
C CYS A 343 1.87 9.77 9.55
N ASP A 344 1.09 10.79 9.82
CA ASP A 344 0.75 11.80 8.82
C ASP A 344 1.60 13.05 9.03
N ILE A 345 1.94 13.71 7.93
CA ILE A 345 2.44 15.08 7.95
C ILE A 345 1.27 15.95 7.53
N GLU A 346 0.95 16.87 8.42
CA GLU A 346 -0.12 17.83 8.21
C GLU A 346 0.43 19.23 8.03
N ALA A 347 -0.09 19.96 7.05
CA ALA A 347 0.26 21.36 6.78
C ALA A 347 -0.70 22.32 7.47
N TRP A 348 -0.18 23.46 7.90
CA TRP A 348 -0.97 24.53 8.46
C TRP A 348 -1.85 25.22 7.42
N SER A 349 -3.12 25.39 7.71
CA SER A 349 -4.06 26.23 6.98
C SER A 349 -4.34 27.50 7.80
N PRO A 350 -3.78 28.66 7.43
CA PRO A 350 -4.07 29.91 8.12
C PRO A 350 -5.52 30.36 7.94
N ARG A 351 -6.19 29.97 6.84
CA ARG A 351 -7.62 30.21 6.60
C ARG A 351 -8.49 29.47 7.60
N GLN A 352 -8.22 28.14 7.79
CA GLN A 352 -9.00 27.30 8.69
C GLN A 352 -8.51 27.36 10.14
N LYS A 353 -7.31 27.91 10.39
CA LYS A 353 -6.63 27.94 11.69
C LYS A 353 -6.44 26.52 12.25
N LYS A 354 -6.18 25.55 11.39
CA LYS A 354 -5.94 24.14 11.72
C LYS A 354 -4.93 23.52 10.77
N TYR A 355 -4.42 22.36 11.16
CA TYR A 355 -3.61 21.52 10.29
C TYR A 355 -4.49 20.55 9.51
N PHE A 356 -4.03 20.11 8.34
CA PHE A 356 -4.66 19.09 7.51
C PHE A 356 -3.63 18.20 6.83
N GLU A 357 -3.96 16.93 6.61
CA GLU A 357 -3.08 15.92 6.05
C GLU A 357 -2.63 16.26 4.63
N VAL A 358 -1.29 16.20 4.41
CA VAL A 358 -0.66 16.40 3.10
C VAL A 358 0.21 15.22 2.68
N CYS A 359 0.73 14.44 3.63
CA CYS A 359 1.50 13.22 3.39
C CYS A 359 1.16 12.17 4.44
N SER A 360 1.30 10.88 4.09
CA SER A 360 1.18 9.77 5.03
C SER A 360 2.35 8.82 4.83
N CYS A 361 3.13 8.60 5.89
CA CYS A 361 4.28 7.72 5.94
C CYS A 361 3.90 6.40 6.62
N SER A 362 4.21 5.27 5.99
CA SER A 362 3.79 3.95 6.49
C SER A 362 4.93 2.94 6.46
N ASN A 363 5.07 2.20 7.56
CA ASN A 363 5.84 0.98 7.65
C ASN A 363 4.86 -0.21 7.60
N LEU A 364 5.00 -1.08 6.58
CA LEU A 364 4.14 -2.25 6.37
C LEU A 364 4.78 -3.54 6.91
N GLY A 365 6.01 -3.46 7.45
CA GLY A 365 6.75 -4.64 7.82
C GLY A 365 6.89 -5.61 6.64
N ASP A 366 6.68 -6.90 6.89
CA ASP A 366 6.74 -7.94 5.87
C ASP A 366 5.40 -8.26 5.19
N ALA A 367 4.33 -7.50 5.47
CA ALA A 367 2.97 -7.83 5.03
C ALA A 367 2.85 -7.89 3.50
N GLN A 368 3.38 -6.89 2.79
CA GLN A 368 3.37 -6.85 1.33
C GLN A 368 4.33 -7.89 0.74
N ALA A 369 5.50 -8.08 1.34
CA ALA A 369 6.45 -9.09 0.91
C ALA A 369 5.85 -10.51 0.94
N ARG A 370 5.09 -10.85 1.99
CA ARG A 370 4.37 -12.13 2.09
C ARG A 370 3.30 -12.29 1.00
N ARG A 371 2.49 -11.24 0.81
CA ARG A 371 1.40 -11.27 -0.19
C ARG A 371 1.91 -11.39 -1.61
N LEU A 372 3.00 -10.69 -1.92
CA LEU A 372 3.65 -10.64 -3.24
C LEU A 372 4.75 -11.71 -3.42
N LYS A 373 4.96 -12.59 -2.42
CA LYS A 373 5.98 -13.64 -2.40
C LYS A 373 7.40 -13.13 -2.63
N MET A 374 7.69 -11.93 -2.19
CA MET A 374 9.04 -11.37 -2.21
C MET A 374 9.93 -12.13 -1.22
N ARG A 375 11.19 -12.33 -1.55
CA ARG A 375 12.20 -12.95 -0.69
C ARG A 375 13.51 -12.21 -0.84
N VAL A 376 14.33 -12.26 0.19
CA VAL A 376 15.73 -11.83 0.15
C VAL A 376 16.60 -13.05 0.37
N LYS A 377 17.64 -13.21 -0.45
CA LYS A 377 18.67 -14.22 -0.25
C LYS A 377 19.80 -13.58 0.55
N GLY A 378 19.90 -13.96 1.82
CA GLY A 378 20.94 -13.51 2.73
C GLY A 378 22.34 -13.97 2.32
N SER A 379 23.34 -13.28 2.79
CA SER A 379 24.76 -13.62 2.60
C SER A 379 25.13 -14.99 3.20
N ASP A 380 24.38 -15.44 4.23
CA ASP A 380 24.47 -16.78 4.83
C ASP A 380 23.74 -17.87 4.03
N GLY A 381 23.14 -17.53 2.90
CA GLY A 381 22.37 -18.42 2.04
C GLY A 381 20.92 -18.65 2.50
N LYS A 382 20.50 -18.10 3.63
CA LYS A 382 19.13 -18.22 4.11
C LYS A 382 18.21 -17.21 3.44
N MET A 383 16.95 -17.58 3.35
CA MET A 383 15.91 -16.72 2.79
C MET A 383 15.14 -16.03 3.93
N TYR A 384 14.89 -14.74 3.77
CA TYR A 384 14.03 -13.95 4.66
C TYR A 384 13.12 -13.01 3.87
N LEU A 385 12.18 -12.36 4.57
CA LEU A 385 11.26 -11.40 3.97
C LEU A 385 11.78 -9.99 4.20
N PRO A 386 11.85 -9.14 3.15
CA PRO A 386 12.14 -7.72 3.33
C PRO A 386 10.95 -7.01 3.98
N HIS A 387 11.22 -5.86 4.60
CA HIS A 387 10.22 -4.88 4.96
C HIS A 387 10.01 -3.87 3.85
N THR A 388 8.79 -3.37 3.74
CA THR A 388 8.41 -2.35 2.77
C THR A 388 7.85 -1.11 3.48
N LEU A 389 8.21 0.05 2.95
CA LEU A 389 7.74 1.34 3.45
C LEU A 389 7.35 2.22 2.27
N ASN A 390 6.39 3.10 2.49
CA ASN A 390 6.02 4.15 1.56
C ASN A 390 5.79 5.47 2.29
N ASN A 391 5.94 6.56 1.56
CA ASN A 391 5.53 7.88 2.01
C ASN A 391 5.30 8.79 0.81
N THR A 392 4.33 9.67 0.93
CA THR A 392 4.13 10.75 -0.03
C THR A 392 5.24 11.77 0.11
N VAL A 393 5.96 12.07 -0.97
CA VAL A 393 6.85 13.23 -1.05
C VAL A 393 6.00 14.49 -1.14
N VAL A 394 5.12 14.53 -2.14
CA VAL A 394 4.12 15.58 -2.34
C VAL A 394 2.96 15.10 -3.21
N ALA A 395 1.75 15.51 -2.86
CA ALA A 395 0.56 15.45 -3.71
C ALA A 395 0.11 16.90 -3.97
N PRO A 396 0.36 17.44 -5.16
CA PRO A 396 0.15 18.86 -5.44
C PRO A 396 -1.20 19.44 -5.07
N PRO A 397 -2.34 18.77 -5.22
CA PRO A 397 -3.62 19.41 -4.89
C PRO A 397 -3.70 19.89 -3.44
N ARG A 398 -3.40 19.03 -2.46
CA ARG A 398 -3.38 19.44 -1.04
C ARG A 398 -2.21 20.38 -0.74
N MET A 399 -1.05 20.13 -1.35
CA MET A 399 0.08 21.03 -1.23
C MET A 399 -0.24 22.43 -1.79
N LEU A 400 -0.92 22.54 -2.93
CA LEU A 400 -1.32 23.82 -3.51
C LEU A 400 -2.24 24.62 -2.58
N ILE A 401 -3.14 23.96 -1.85
CA ILE A 401 -3.96 24.62 -0.83
C ILE A 401 -3.06 25.24 0.25
N ALA A 402 -2.18 24.42 0.83
CA ALA A 402 -1.26 24.90 1.86
C ALA A 402 -0.32 25.99 1.32
N PHE A 403 0.23 25.79 0.11
CA PHE A 403 1.14 26.72 -0.53
C PHE A 403 0.48 28.09 -0.77
N LEU A 404 -0.70 28.12 -1.38
CA LEU A 404 -1.42 29.34 -1.68
C LEU A 404 -1.80 30.08 -0.41
N GLU A 405 -2.36 29.39 0.60
CA GLU A 405 -2.79 30.02 1.84
C GLU A 405 -1.61 30.56 2.68
N ASN A 406 -0.46 29.88 2.72
CA ASN A 406 0.69 30.32 3.52
C ASN A 406 1.56 31.39 2.82
N ASN A 407 1.48 31.50 1.50
CA ASN A 407 2.29 32.43 0.71
C ASN A 407 1.49 33.61 0.13
N LEU A 408 0.16 33.67 0.39
CA LEU A 408 -0.70 34.79 -0.03
C LEU A 408 -0.29 36.09 0.66
N GLN A 409 -0.30 37.18 -0.09
CA GLN A 409 -0.04 38.54 0.41
C GLN A 409 -1.34 39.36 0.46
N ALA A 410 -1.33 40.44 1.21
CA ALA A 410 -2.50 41.32 1.38
C ALA A 410 -3.03 41.92 0.04
N ASP A 411 -2.17 42.08 -0.96
CA ASP A 411 -2.54 42.56 -2.31
C ASP A 411 -3.07 41.44 -3.24
N GLY A 412 -3.24 40.23 -2.71
CA GLY A 412 -3.69 39.07 -3.48
C GLY A 412 -2.60 38.36 -4.27
N SER A 413 -1.36 38.85 -4.25
CA SER A 413 -0.22 38.16 -4.87
C SER A 413 0.21 36.96 -4.01
N VAL A 414 0.92 36.00 -4.63
CA VAL A 414 1.48 34.83 -3.94
C VAL A 414 2.99 34.83 -4.09
N LYS A 415 3.71 34.88 -2.98
CA LYS A 415 5.17 34.76 -2.93
C LYS A 415 5.60 33.36 -3.35
N ILE A 416 6.63 33.27 -4.20
CA ILE A 416 7.25 31.99 -4.58
C ILE A 416 8.51 31.78 -3.76
N PRO A 417 8.55 30.75 -2.89
CA PRO A 417 9.75 30.40 -2.13
C PRO A 417 10.96 30.12 -3.02
N ALA A 418 12.15 30.46 -2.55
CA ALA A 418 13.38 30.37 -3.33
C ALA A 418 13.64 28.97 -3.91
N ALA A 419 13.29 27.92 -3.15
CA ALA A 419 13.46 26.53 -3.57
C ALA A 419 12.63 26.17 -4.82
N LEU A 420 11.46 26.79 -5.02
CA LEU A 420 10.59 26.50 -6.15
C LEU A 420 10.89 27.35 -7.39
N ARG A 421 11.52 28.53 -7.25
CA ARG A 421 11.77 29.47 -8.36
C ARG A 421 12.43 28.86 -9.58
N PRO A 422 13.47 28.01 -9.47
CA PRO A 422 14.10 27.37 -10.64
C PRO A 422 13.15 26.55 -11.48
N TYR A 423 12.11 25.98 -10.85
CA TYR A 423 11.15 25.07 -11.47
C TYR A 423 9.93 25.81 -12.10
N VAL A 424 9.82 27.10 -11.84
CA VAL A 424 8.77 27.97 -12.39
C VAL A 424 9.33 29.15 -13.21
N GLY A 425 10.54 28.94 -13.78
CA GLY A 425 11.19 29.91 -14.67
C GLY A 425 11.69 31.17 -13.98
N GLY A 426 12.10 31.04 -12.72
CA GLY A 426 12.63 32.16 -11.92
C GLY A 426 11.56 33.11 -11.36
N MET A 427 10.28 32.77 -11.46
CA MET A 427 9.18 33.59 -10.92
C MET A 427 9.34 33.76 -9.40
N GLU A 428 9.30 34.99 -8.90
CA GLU A 428 9.42 35.31 -7.48
C GLU A 428 8.06 35.59 -6.83
N VAL A 429 7.13 36.11 -7.61
CA VAL A 429 5.79 36.49 -7.17
C VAL A 429 4.79 36.14 -8.28
N LEU A 430 3.70 35.52 -7.91
CA LEU A 430 2.54 35.32 -8.76
C LEU A 430 1.57 36.49 -8.55
N VAL A 431 1.23 37.22 -9.61
CA VAL A 431 0.37 38.40 -9.56
C VAL A 431 -1.02 38.06 -10.09
N PRO A 432 -2.10 38.39 -9.37
CA PRO A 432 -3.47 38.17 -9.83
C PRO A 432 -3.72 38.83 -11.20
N LYS A 433 -4.58 38.19 -12.02
CA LYS A 433 -4.94 38.65 -13.37
C LYS A 433 -6.30 39.35 -13.39
N LYS A 434 -7.02 39.32 -12.27
CA LYS A 434 -8.33 39.97 -12.09
C LYS A 434 -8.35 40.71 -10.74
#